data_431f2a50962551dd2df24346be4378d0
#
_entry.id   431f2a50962551dd2df24346be4378d0
#
_cell.length_a   1.000
_cell.length_b   1.000
_cell.length_c   1.000
_cell.angle_alpha   90.00
_cell.angle_beta   90.00
_cell.angle_gamma   90.00
#
_symmetry.space_group_name_H-M   'P 1'
#
loop_
_entity.id
_entity.type
_entity.pdbx_description
1 polymer ?
#
loop_
_entity_poly.entity_id
_entity_poly.type
_entity_poly.pdbx_seq_one_letter_code
_entity_poly.pdbx_strand_id
1 'polypeptide(L)'
;MLGAKALKQGESAFAQLRFKERVATRIGDHFIIRKPSPAETIGGGTVLSPLASKHKFKDLDNVIAFLQRRINLGIEELLLTELDKNKYREEDDLLMASRYSSQEVKNCVGLLQDKNKLIVAGSWVIDLMHWRKQINQALDILAEEHSLHPLGKGLPQAVLQGRLDVPKPAFSELITTLTGSGKIVRDEDTIALSTHKPWLSPDQEMVVSRILKLFEERQPNPPTRGELAAQIPGSEEIARFMCRQNMLIELPEGILLERKHYQNIKTEIINFLRSNGSISIQQVRQLFGFSRKYIVPLLSKLEEEKVIRRQGDIRVLVETHN
;
A
#
# COMPACT_ATOMS: atom_id res chain seq x y z
N MET A 1 -0.08 42.61 -14.78
CA MET A 1 -0.19 41.87 -16.04
C MET A 1 0.84 40.78 -16.03
N LEU A 2 0.61 39.71 -16.75
CA LEU A 2 1.51 38.55 -16.85
C LEU A 2 2.26 38.72 -18.22
N GLY A 3 3.55 38.88 -18.18
CA GLY A 3 4.39 39.01 -19.39
C GLY A 3 4.41 40.39 -20.08
N ALA A 4 3.59 41.35 -19.68
CA ALA A 4 3.54 42.68 -20.25
C ALA A 4 3.59 43.77 -19.17
N LYS A 5 4.26 44.89 -19.42
CA LYS A 5 4.31 46.03 -18.50
C LYS A 5 3.14 47.01 -18.67
N ALA A 6 2.66 47.17 -19.91
CA ALA A 6 1.55 48.04 -20.28
C ALA A 6 0.79 47.43 -21.46
N LEU A 7 -0.46 47.83 -21.64
CA LEU A 7 -1.28 47.53 -22.81
C LEU A 7 -1.64 48.83 -23.52
N LYS A 8 -1.58 48.79 -24.83
CA LYS A 8 -2.12 49.85 -25.66
C LYS A 8 -3.62 49.59 -25.94
N GLN A 9 -4.28 50.62 -26.47
CA GLN A 9 -5.68 50.48 -26.86
C GLN A 9 -5.84 49.36 -27.93
N GLY A 10 -6.79 48.46 -27.70
CA GLY A 10 -7.06 47.29 -28.54
C GLY A 10 -6.17 46.07 -28.26
N GLU A 11 -5.15 46.17 -27.41
CA GLU A 11 -4.31 45.02 -27.05
C GLU A 11 -4.94 44.22 -25.90
N SER A 12 -4.63 42.93 -25.85
CA SER A 12 -5.08 42.00 -24.82
C SER A 12 -3.88 41.28 -24.19
N ALA A 13 -3.93 41.03 -22.90
CA ALA A 13 -2.94 40.21 -22.19
C ALA A 13 -3.58 39.50 -20.99
N PHE A 14 -2.91 38.46 -20.52
CA PHE A 14 -3.28 37.85 -19.24
C PHE A 14 -2.89 38.77 -18.07
N ALA A 15 -3.77 38.83 -17.08
CA ALA A 15 -3.54 39.63 -15.89
C ALA A 15 -4.08 38.91 -14.64
N GLN A 16 -3.42 39.09 -13.51
CA GLN A 16 -3.95 38.74 -12.21
C GLN A 16 -4.51 40.01 -11.54
N LEU A 17 -5.82 40.04 -11.34
CA LEU A 17 -6.48 41.10 -10.58
C LEU A 17 -6.46 40.75 -9.10
N ARG A 18 -6.11 41.69 -8.26
CA ARG A 18 -6.08 41.56 -6.79
C ARG A 18 -7.01 42.60 -6.19
N PHE A 19 -7.98 42.10 -5.47
CA PHE A 19 -8.96 42.94 -4.79
C PHE A 19 -8.61 43.08 -3.29
N LYS A 20 -8.99 44.17 -2.67
CA LYS A 20 -8.88 44.38 -1.21
C LYS A 20 -9.87 43.54 -0.47
N GLU A 21 -11.06 43.39 -1.04
CA GLU A 21 -12.16 42.60 -0.48
C GLU A 21 -12.39 41.32 -1.29
N ARG A 22 -13.08 40.34 -0.71
CA ARG A 22 -13.44 39.11 -1.40
C ARG A 22 -14.48 39.40 -2.46
N VAL A 23 -14.25 38.98 -3.67
CA VAL A 23 -15.16 39.11 -4.81
C VAL A 23 -15.60 37.70 -5.25
N ALA A 24 -16.91 37.46 -5.30
CA ALA A 24 -17.46 36.23 -5.86
C ALA A 24 -17.44 36.38 -7.40
N THR A 25 -16.82 35.43 -8.09
CA THR A 25 -16.73 35.43 -9.55
C THR A 25 -16.61 33.98 -10.06
N ARG A 26 -17.08 33.75 -11.28
CA ARG A 26 -17.07 32.45 -11.96
C ARG A 26 -16.17 32.48 -13.18
N ILE A 27 -15.75 31.32 -13.61
CA ILE A 27 -15.05 31.13 -14.89
C ILE A 27 -15.99 31.57 -16.02
N GLY A 28 -15.53 32.49 -16.86
CA GLY A 28 -16.30 33.04 -17.95
C GLY A 28 -17.03 34.37 -17.64
N ASP A 29 -17.01 34.82 -16.38
CA ASP A 29 -17.56 36.13 -16.05
C ASP A 29 -16.81 37.24 -16.78
N HIS A 30 -17.56 38.25 -17.25
CA HIS A 30 -16.99 39.44 -17.84
C HIS A 30 -16.92 40.58 -16.81
N PHE A 31 -15.85 41.37 -16.89
CA PHE A 31 -15.67 42.53 -16.04
C PHE A 31 -15.27 43.74 -16.84
N ILE A 32 -15.55 44.94 -16.33
CA ILE A 32 -15.19 46.23 -16.89
C ILE A 32 -14.29 46.96 -15.89
N ILE A 33 -13.23 47.60 -16.39
CA ILE A 33 -12.34 48.45 -15.63
C ILE A 33 -12.63 49.90 -15.98
N ARG A 34 -12.90 50.71 -14.93
CA ARG A 34 -13.19 52.16 -15.09
C ARG A 34 -12.27 52.98 -14.20
N LYS A 35 -11.88 54.14 -14.70
CA LYS A 35 -11.28 55.21 -13.87
C LYS A 35 -12.38 55.84 -13.02
N PRO A 36 -12.11 56.18 -11.76
CA PRO A 36 -13.12 56.85 -10.93
C PRO A 36 -13.34 58.32 -11.28
N SER A 37 -12.31 59.04 -11.76
CA SER A 37 -12.40 60.45 -12.09
C SER A 37 -11.34 60.83 -13.14
N PRO A 38 -11.74 61.40 -14.33
CA PRO A 38 -13.10 61.32 -14.83
C PRO A 38 -13.56 59.90 -15.08
N ALA A 39 -14.88 59.64 -14.97
CA ALA A 39 -15.44 58.34 -15.13
C ALA A 39 -15.30 57.84 -16.59
N GLU A 40 -14.26 57.04 -16.86
CA GLU A 40 -13.92 56.56 -18.19
C GLU A 40 -13.72 55.05 -18.15
N THR A 41 -14.29 54.31 -19.10
CA THR A 41 -14.01 52.90 -19.29
C THR A 41 -12.67 52.72 -19.99
N ILE A 42 -11.75 52.04 -19.35
CA ILE A 42 -10.37 51.84 -19.86
C ILE A 42 -10.10 50.44 -20.36
N GLY A 43 -11.00 49.50 -20.08
CA GLY A 43 -10.87 48.12 -20.51
C GLY A 43 -11.84 47.20 -19.86
N GLY A 44 -11.65 45.92 -20.05
CA GLY A 44 -12.43 44.82 -19.46
C GLY A 44 -11.75 43.50 -19.74
N GLY A 45 -12.41 42.42 -19.41
CA GLY A 45 -11.87 41.10 -19.65
C GLY A 45 -12.79 39.97 -19.24
N THR A 46 -12.30 38.74 -19.37
CA THR A 46 -13.01 37.52 -18.98
C THR A 46 -12.21 36.83 -17.88
N VAL A 47 -12.91 36.32 -16.89
CA VAL A 47 -12.34 35.55 -15.79
C VAL A 47 -12.02 34.13 -16.24
N LEU A 48 -10.74 33.76 -16.24
CA LEU A 48 -10.29 32.41 -16.61
C LEU A 48 -10.02 31.52 -15.39
N SER A 49 -9.69 32.09 -14.24
CA SER A 49 -9.41 31.38 -13.00
C SER A 49 -9.77 32.25 -11.78
N PRO A 50 -10.92 31.99 -11.11
CA PRO A 50 -11.38 32.85 -10.02
C PRO A 50 -10.53 32.73 -8.75
N LEU A 51 -9.93 31.58 -8.48
CA LEU A 51 -9.12 31.27 -7.28
C LEU A 51 -7.64 31.16 -7.62
N ALA A 52 -7.05 32.21 -8.20
CA ALA A 52 -5.64 32.23 -8.56
C ALA A 52 -4.77 32.59 -7.33
N SER A 53 -3.84 31.72 -6.98
CA SER A 53 -2.78 32.02 -6.01
C SER A 53 -1.78 33.03 -6.60
N LYS A 54 -1.00 33.70 -5.74
CA LYS A 54 0.05 34.60 -6.19
C LYS A 54 1.13 33.80 -6.95
N HIS A 55 1.36 34.14 -8.22
CA HIS A 55 2.37 33.48 -9.03
C HIS A 55 3.77 34.04 -8.75
N LYS A 56 4.76 33.13 -8.75
CA LYS A 56 6.19 33.51 -8.72
C LYS A 56 6.64 33.81 -10.17
N PHE A 57 7.58 34.72 -10.34
CA PHE A 57 8.06 35.13 -11.66
C PHE A 57 8.62 33.97 -12.50
N LYS A 58 9.27 32.99 -11.85
CA LYS A 58 9.84 31.83 -12.52
C LYS A 58 8.80 30.82 -13.08
N ASP A 59 7.54 30.95 -12.67
CA ASP A 59 6.46 30.05 -13.10
C ASP A 59 5.57 30.69 -14.17
N LEU A 60 5.97 31.86 -14.71
CA LEU A 60 5.15 32.72 -15.57
C LEU A 60 4.72 32.00 -16.86
N ASP A 61 5.65 31.30 -17.53
CA ASP A 61 5.38 30.61 -18.80
C ASP A 61 4.35 29.50 -18.64
N ASN A 62 4.45 28.74 -17.55
CA ASN A 62 3.47 27.67 -17.19
C ASN A 62 2.09 28.28 -16.92
N VAL A 63 2.04 29.42 -16.24
CA VAL A 63 0.79 30.13 -15.96
C VAL A 63 0.15 30.64 -17.23
N ILE A 64 0.93 31.20 -18.14
CA ILE A 64 0.45 31.69 -19.46
C ILE A 64 -0.08 30.49 -20.26
N ALA A 65 0.65 29.40 -20.36
CA ALA A 65 0.21 28.19 -21.07
C ALA A 65 -1.09 27.64 -20.50
N PHE A 66 -1.22 27.58 -19.16
CA PHE A 66 -2.45 27.19 -18.47
C PHE A 66 -3.63 28.11 -18.85
N LEU A 67 -3.44 29.44 -18.83
CA LEU A 67 -4.49 30.40 -19.17
C LEU A 67 -4.86 30.36 -20.65
N GLN A 68 -3.88 30.15 -21.56
CA GLN A 68 -4.13 30.00 -23.00
C GLN A 68 -5.08 28.85 -23.31
N ARG A 69 -4.93 27.70 -22.66
CA ARG A 69 -5.84 26.54 -22.78
C ARG A 69 -7.27 26.87 -22.36
N ARG A 70 -7.46 27.87 -21.51
CA ARG A 70 -8.78 28.25 -20.95
C ARG A 70 -9.49 29.38 -21.70
N ILE A 71 -8.86 30.01 -22.69
CA ILE A 71 -9.41 31.17 -23.42
C ILE A 71 -10.82 30.83 -24.01
N ASN A 72 -10.96 29.65 -24.63
CA ASN A 72 -12.20 29.24 -25.29
C ASN A 72 -13.29 28.75 -24.32
N LEU A 73 -12.98 28.66 -23.02
CA LEU A 73 -13.90 28.21 -21.98
C LEU A 73 -14.56 26.87 -22.26
N GLY A 74 -13.92 26.00 -23.06
CA GLY A 74 -14.41 24.65 -23.36
C GLY A 74 -14.32 23.75 -22.14
N ILE A 75 -15.38 22.96 -21.89
CA ILE A 75 -15.50 22.13 -20.68
C ILE A 75 -14.37 21.13 -20.53
N GLU A 76 -13.92 20.46 -21.62
CA GLU A 76 -12.84 19.49 -21.59
C GLU A 76 -11.53 20.13 -21.09
N GLU A 77 -11.14 21.26 -21.69
CA GLU A 77 -9.91 21.96 -21.31
C GLU A 77 -9.99 22.56 -19.90
N LEU A 78 -11.17 23.05 -19.51
CA LEU A 78 -11.38 23.52 -18.14
C LEU A 78 -11.19 22.40 -17.13
N LEU A 79 -11.77 21.22 -17.36
CA LEU A 79 -11.62 20.04 -16.50
C LEU A 79 -10.16 19.58 -16.42
N LEU A 80 -9.51 19.39 -17.56
CA LEU A 80 -8.11 18.95 -17.59
C LEU A 80 -7.20 19.95 -16.90
N THR A 81 -7.39 21.24 -17.10
CA THR A 81 -6.59 22.27 -16.45
C THR A 81 -6.86 22.40 -14.94
N GLU A 82 -8.06 22.10 -14.46
CA GLU A 82 -8.32 22.00 -13.02
C GLU A 82 -7.57 20.81 -12.40
N LEU A 83 -7.51 19.67 -13.10
CA LEU A 83 -6.78 18.49 -12.65
C LEU A 83 -5.25 18.69 -12.74
N ASP A 84 -4.73 19.33 -13.78
CA ASP A 84 -3.32 19.72 -13.89
C ASP A 84 -2.88 20.51 -12.65
N LYS A 85 -3.73 21.45 -12.21
CA LYS A 85 -3.46 22.31 -11.05
C LYS A 85 -3.58 21.59 -9.71
N ASN A 86 -4.62 20.77 -9.54
CA ASN A 86 -4.99 20.20 -8.26
C ASN A 86 -4.63 18.70 -8.13
N LYS A 87 -4.20 18.06 -9.25
CA LYS A 87 -3.88 16.63 -9.39
C LYS A 87 -5.07 15.69 -9.23
N TYR A 88 -5.95 15.95 -8.27
CA TYR A 88 -7.21 15.24 -8.06
C TYR A 88 -8.23 16.15 -7.40
N ARG A 89 -9.53 15.87 -7.63
CA ARG A 89 -10.67 16.58 -7.05
C ARG A 89 -11.85 15.62 -6.89
N GLU A 90 -12.73 15.91 -5.94
CA GLU A 90 -14.04 15.29 -5.94
C GLU A 90 -14.84 15.73 -7.17
N GLU A 91 -15.59 14.83 -7.77
CA GLU A 91 -16.32 15.09 -9.00
C GLU A 91 -17.31 16.27 -8.84
N ASP A 92 -17.99 16.32 -7.69
CA ASP A 92 -18.96 17.37 -7.40
C ASP A 92 -18.29 18.76 -7.18
N ASP A 93 -17.00 18.81 -6.86
CA ASP A 93 -16.21 20.04 -6.71
C ASP A 93 -15.66 20.58 -8.03
N LEU A 94 -15.66 19.75 -9.09
CA LEU A 94 -15.12 20.14 -10.39
C LEU A 94 -15.98 21.24 -11.04
N LEU A 95 -15.31 22.30 -11.45
CA LEU A 95 -15.91 23.44 -12.17
C LEU A 95 -17.14 24.08 -11.48
N MET A 96 -17.31 23.93 -10.14
CA MET A 96 -18.40 24.57 -9.38
C MET A 96 -18.50 26.10 -9.64
N ALA A 97 -17.36 26.76 -9.79
CA ALA A 97 -17.30 28.18 -10.11
C ALA A 97 -17.27 28.41 -11.64
N SER A 98 -18.06 27.69 -12.41
CA SER A 98 -18.21 27.87 -13.87
C SER A 98 -19.67 28.00 -14.28
N ARG A 99 -19.91 28.16 -15.59
CA ARG A 99 -21.27 28.18 -16.17
C ARG A 99 -21.86 26.78 -16.39
N TYR A 100 -21.06 25.73 -16.26
CA TYR A 100 -21.49 24.37 -16.54
C TYR A 100 -22.26 23.76 -15.37
N SER A 101 -23.33 23.04 -15.69
CA SER A 101 -24.08 22.26 -14.72
C SER A 101 -23.30 21.01 -14.27
N SER A 102 -23.64 20.51 -13.08
CA SER A 102 -23.02 19.25 -12.59
C SER A 102 -23.23 18.08 -13.57
N GLN A 103 -24.36 18.05 -14.29
CA GLN A 103 -24.62 16.98 -15.26
C GLN A 103 -23.70 17.07 -16.48
N GLU A 104 -23.44 18.27 -16.99
CA GLU A 104 -22.50 18.48 -18.11
C GLU A 104 -21.08 18.10 -17.70
N VAL A 105 -20.68 18.42 -16.45
CA VAL A 105 -19.39 18.06 -15.90
C VAL A 105 -19.26 16.54 -15.80
N LYS A 106 -20.24 15.83 -15.21
CA LYS A 106 -20.26 14.36 -15.12
C LYS A 106 -20.20 13.68 -16.48
N ASN A 107 -20.97 14.15 -17.44
CA ASN A 107 -20.94 13.61 -18.80
C ASN A 107 -19.55 13.80 -19.44
N CYS A 108 -18.93 14.96 -19.24
CA CYS A 108 -17.60 15.23 -19.78
C CYS A 108 -16.51 14.40 -19.08
N VAL A 109 -16.61 14.19 -17.77
CA VAL A 109 -15.71 13.30 -17.01
C VAL A 109 -15.78 11.88 -17.58
N GLY A 110 -16.99 11.34 -17.82
CA GLY A 110 -17.16 10.01 -18.43
C GLY A 110 -16.49 9.91 -19.80
N LEU A 111 -16.73 10.89 -20.68
CA LEU A 111 -16.10 10.93 -22.01
C LEU A 111 -14.56 11.02 -21.95
N LEU A 112 -14.01 11.78 -20.99
CA LEU A 112 -12.57 11.91 -20.81
C LEU A 112 -11.95 10.63 -20.22
N GLN A 113 -12.68 9.92 -19.37
CA GLN A 113 -12.30 8.61 -18.85
C GLN A 113 -12.22 7.58 -19.99
N ASP A 114 -13.24 7.51 -20.84
CA ASP A 114 -13.28 6.61 -22.01
C ASP A 114 -12.12 6.90 -22.99
N LYS A 115 -11.74 8.17 -23.12
CA LYS A 115 -10.57 8.61 -23.90
C LYS A 115 -9.23 8.40 -23.17
N ASN A 116 -9.20 7.79 -21.97
CA ASN A 116 -8.01 7.61 -21.14
C ASN A 116 -7.25 8.92 -20.87
N LYS A 117 -7.94 10.02 -20.62
CA LYS A 117 -7.34 11.33 -20.30
C LYS A 117 -7.32 11.63 -18.80
N LEU A 118 -8.13 10.93 -18.02
CA LEU A 118 -8.21 11.01 -16.58
C LEU A 118 -8.62 9.66 -15.98
N ILE A 119 -8.57 9.54 -14.66
CA ILE A 119 -9.00 8.36 -13.90
C ILE A 119 -10.13 8.78 -12.96
N VAL A 120 -11.16 7.95 -12.86
CA VAL A 120 -12.23 8.07 -11.84
C VAL A 120 -12.08 6.93 -10.84
N ALA A 121 -11.96 7.28 -9.56
CA ALA A 121 -11.83 6.35 -8.45
C ALA A 121 -12.84 6.72 -7.34
N GLY A 122 -13.96 6.02 -7.29
CA GLY A 122 -15.11 6.41 -6.47
C GLY A 122 -15.67 7.78 -6.87
N SER A 123 -15.74 8.73 -5.95
CA SER A 123 -16.13 10.12 -6.23
C SER A 123 -14.97 11.02 -6.67
N TRP A 124 -13.77 10.50 -6.81
CA TRP A 124 -12.56 11.27 -7.13
C TRP A 124 -12.19 11.18 -8.59
N VAL A 125 -11.88 12.32 -9.18
CA VAL A 125 -11.34 12.45 -10.53
C VAL A 125 -9.86 12.86 -10.41
N ILE A 126 -8.99 12.14 -11.10
CA ILE A 126 -7.54 12.20 -10.93
C ILE A 126 -6.88 12.46 -12.28
N ASP A 127 -5.91 13.36 -12.29
CA ASP A 127 -5.05 13.59 -13.46
C ASP A 127 -4.29 12.31 -13.84
N LEU A 128 -4.29 11.98 -15.13
CA LEU A 128 -3.67 10.74 -15.62
C LEU A 128 -2.15 10.70 -15.38
N MET A 129 -1.45 11.82 -15.52
CA MET A 129 0.00 11.87 -15.31
C MET A 129 0.33 11.72 -13.83
N HIS A 130 -0.47 12.35 -12.95
CA HIS A 130 -0.33 12.16 -11.51
C HIS A 130 -0.60 10.71 -11.13
N TRP A 131 -1.66 10.08 -11.67
CA TRP A 131 -1.97 8.67 -11.43
C TRP A 131 -0.82 7.73 -11.80
N ARG A 132 -0.27 7.91 -13.01
CA ARG A 132 0.89 7.13 -13.46
C ARG A 132 2.11 7.32 -12.56
N LYS A 133 2.33 8.55 -12.11
CA LYS A 133 3.39 8.84 -11.14
C LYS A 133 3.18 8.09 -9.82
N GLN A 134 1.96 8.06 -9.29
CA GLN A 134 1.65 7.35 -8.06
C GLN A 134 1.79 5.83 -8.20
N ILE A 135 1.41 5.26 -9.35
CA ILE A 135 1.67 3.85 -9.67
C ILE A 135 3.18 3.54 -9.63
N ASN A 136 4.00 4.33 -10.31
CA ASN A 136 5.44 4.10 -10.32
C ASN A 136 6.04 4.27 -8.92
N GLN A 137 5.64 5.31 -8.19
CA GLN A 137 6.08 5.54 -6.82
C GLN A 137 5.71 4.37 -5.89
N ALA A 138 4.53 3.78 -6.04
CA ALA A 138 4.14 2.59 -5.29
C ALA A 138 5.07 1.40 -5.56
N LEU A 139 5.41 1.16 -6.83
CA LEU A 139 6.33 0.09 -7.23
C LEU A 139 7.75 0.35 -6.71
N ASP A 140 8.23 1.59 -6.77
CA ASP A 140 9.55 1.97 -6.28
C ASP A 140 9.65 1.78 -4.75
N ILE A 141 8.62 2.19 -4.00
CA ILE A 141 8.54 1.99 -2.54
C ILE A 141 8.60 0.49 -2.20
N LEU A 142 7.86 -0.35 -2.94
CA LEU A 142 7.88 -1.78 -2.71
C LEU A 142 9.23 -2.41 -3.08
N ALA A 143 9.88 -1.94 -4.14
CA ALA A 143 11.22 -2.40 -4.54
C ALA A 143 12.27 -2.03 -3.49
N GLU A 144 12.22 -0.81 -2.95
CA GLU A 144 13.07 -0.36 -1.84
C GLU A 144 12.87 -1.24 -0.60
N GLU A 145 11.62 -1.49 -0.21
CA GLU A 145 11.29 -2.36 0.93
C GLU A 145 11.88 -3.76 0.76
N HIS A 146 11.73 -4.36 -0.42
CA HIS A 146 12.27 -5.69 -0.70
C HIS A 146 13.81 -5.72 -0.73
N SER A 147 14.44 -4.61 -1.09
CA SER A 147 15.90 -4.47 -1.01
C SER A 147 16.40 -4.38 0.44
N LEU A 148 15.68 -3.60 1.27
CA LEU A 148 16.03 -3.43 2.69
C LEU A 148 15.69 -4.66 3.53
N HIS A 149 14.59 -5.33 3.19
CA HIS A 149 14.04 -6.49 3.92
C HIS A 149 13.81 -7.69 3.00
N PRO A 150 14.88 -8.31 2.45
CA PRO A 150 14.76 -9.36 1.43
C PRO A 150 14.04 -10.62 1.91
N LEU A 151 13.97 -10.85 3.21
CA LEU A 151 13.22 -11.95 3.83
C LEU A 151 11.77 -11.58 4.17
N GLY A 152 11.39 -10.31 4.01
CA GLY A 152 10.08 -9.79 4.33
C GLY A 152 9.00 -10.30 3.37
N LYS A 153 7.76 -10.40 3.86
CA LYS A 153 6.59 -10.73 3.01
C LYS A 153 6.15 -9.57 2.12
N GLY A 154 6.57 -8.33 2.43
CA GLY A 154 6.14 -7.10 1.79
C GLY A 154 5.86 -5.99 2.81
N LEU A 155 5.25 -4.91 2.34
CA LEU A 155 4.95 -3.71 3.12
C LEU A 155 3.49 -3.74 3.58
N PRO A 156 3.17 -3.35 4.84
CA PRO A 156 1.78 -3.16 5.26
C PRO A 156 1.05 -2.13 4.38
N GLN A 157 -0.18 -2.44 3.97
CA GLN A 157 -1.01 -1.61 3.09
C GLN A 157 -1.15 -0.17 3.61
N ALA A 158 -1.34 0.01 4.91
CA ALA A 158 -1.47 1.33 5.54
C ALA A 158 -0.20 2.18 5.41
N VAL A 159 0.99 1.54 5.46
CA VAL A 159 2.28 2.23 5.29
C VAL A 159 2.45 2.69 3.85
N LEU A 160 2.13 1.84 2.86
CA LEU A 160 2.17 2.23 1.45
C LEU A 160 1.21 3.40 1.18
N GLN A 161 -0.03 3.33 1.69
CA GLN A 161 -1.02 4.40 1.55
C GLN A 161 -0.51 5.74 2.11
N GLY A 162 0.15 5.72 3.27
CA GLY A 162 0.69 6.93 3.88
C GLY A 162 1.84 7.59 3.11
N ARG A 163 2.49 6.87 2.19
CA ARG A 163 3.60 7.38 1.37
C ARG A 163 3.15 7.89 -0.01
N LEU A 164 1.89 7.68 -0.39
CA LEU A 164 1.34 8.07 -1.69
C LEU A 164 0.45 9.31 -1.57
N ASP A 165 0.52 10.19 -2.57
CA ASP A 165 -0.32 11.39 -2.67
C ASP A 165 -1.61 11.08 -3.46
N VAL A 166 -2.46 10.24 -2.86
CA VAL A 166 -3.77 9.88 -3.41
C VAL A 166 -4.84 9.82 -2.31
N PRO A 167 -6.10 10.17 -2.60
CA PRO A 167 -7.21 9.97 -1.68
C PRO A 167 -7.40 8.49 -1.32
N LYS A 168 -7.94 8.20 -0.14
CA LYS A 168 -8.18 6.81 0.30
C LYS A 168 -8.97 5.95 -0.69
N PRO A 169 -10.08 6.43 -1.30
CA PRO A 169 -10.79 5.64 -2.32
C PRO A 169 -9.93 5.34 -3.54
N ALA A 170 -9.13 6.32 -3.98
CA ALA A 170 -8.24 6.14 -5.12
C ALA A 170 -7.08 5.15 -4.83
N PHE A 171 -6.63 5.06 -3.58
CA PHE A 171 -5.65 4.05 -3.19
C PHE A 171 -6.17 2.62 -3.39
N SER A 172 -7.43 2.35 -3.05
CA SER A 172 -8.05 1.04 -3.29
C SER A 172 -8.07 0.69 -4.78
N GLU A 173 -8.41 1.66 -5.65
CA GLU A 173 -8.39 1.49 -7.11
C GLU A 173 -6.96 1.26 -7.63
N LEU A 174 -5.96 1.96 -7.06
CA LEU A 174 -4.55 1.77 -7.40
C LEU A 174 -4.10 0.33 -7.09
N ILE A 175 -4.45 -0.19 -5.92
CA ILE A 175 -4.14 -1.57 -5.54
C ILE A 175 -4.84 -2.57 -6.47
N THR A 176 -6.12 -2.34 -6.78
CA THR A 176 -6.88 -3.18 -7.73
C THR A 176 -6.21 -3.20 -9.11
N THR A 177 -5.84 -2.04 -9.63
CA THR A 177 -5.14 -1.89 -10.92
C THR A 177 -3.80 -2.62 -10.94
N LEU A 178 -2.98 -2.45 -9.89
CA LEU A 178 -1.68 -3.10 -9.79
C LEU A 178 -1.78 -4.61 -9.61
N THR A 179 -2.76 -5.09 -8.84
CA THR A 179 -3.03 -6.52 -8.66
C THR A 179 -3.56 -7.14 -9.96
N GLY A 180 -4.53 -6.50 -10.61
CA GLY A 180 -5.09 -6.96 -11.89
C GLY A 180 -4.07 -7.01 -13.03
N SER A 181 -3.07 -6.11 -13.02
CA SER A 181 -1.94 -6.15 -13.96
C SER A 181 -0.84 -7.15 -13.58
N GLY A 182 -0.99 -7.88 -12.47
CA GLY A 182 -0.01 -8.88 -12.00
C GLY A 182 1.31 -8.27 -11.51
N LYS A 183 1.37 -6.96 -11.24
CA LYS A 183 2.59 -6.30 -10.76
C LYS A 183 2.82 -6.47 -9.27
N ILE A 184 1.74 -6.59 -8.50
CA ILE A 184 1.79 -6.82 -7.06
C ILE A 184 0.95 -8.03 -6.68
N VAL A 185 1.26 -8.59 -5.52
CA VAL A 185 0.44 -9.58 -4.81
C VAL A 185 0.05 -9.02 -3.46
N ARG A 186 -1.15 -9.38 -3.02
CA ARG A 186 -1.68 -9.02 -1.70
C ARG A 186 -1.83 -10.28 -0.87
N ASP A 187 -1.28 -10.27 0.35
CA ASP A 187 -1.43 -11.32 1.35
C ASP A 187 -1.94 -10.67 2.64
N GLU A 188 -3.22 -10.88 2.95
CA GLU A 188 -3.92 -10.22 4.06
C GLU A 188 -3.76 -8.68 4.00
N ASP A 189 -2.99 -8.11 4.94
CA ASP A 189 -2.73 -6.68 5.07
C ASP A 189 -1.40 -6.24 4.45
N THR A 190 -0.65 -7.15 3.83
CA THR A 190 0.65 -6.84 3.20
C THR A 190 0.57 -6.85 1.69
N ILE A 191 1.39 -6.01 1.07
CA ILE A 191 1.54 -5.88 -0.38
C ILE A 191 3.00 -6.10 -0.75
N ALA A 192 3.23 -6.90 -1.76
CA ALA A 192 4.55 -7.19 -2.30
C ALA A 192 4.58 -7.11 -3.82
N LEU A 193 5.74 -6.86 -4.42
CA LEU A 193 5.93 -7.07 -5.85
C LEU A 193 5.73 -8.55 -6.19
N SER A 194 5.03 -8.85 -7.28
CA SER A 194 4.83 -10.23 -7.75
C SER A 194 6.14 -10.95 -8.09
N THR A 195 7.17 -10.20 -8.42
CA THR A 195 8.52 -10.71 -8.71
C THR A 195 9.34 -10.97 -7.45
N HIS A 196 8.88 -10.49 -6.29
CA HIS A 196 9.62 -10.67 -5.04
C HIS A 196 9.54 -12.14 -4.59
N LYS A 197 10.70 -12.74 -4.45
CA LYS A 197 10.87 -14.03 -3.80
C LYS A 197 11.83 -13.81 -2.64
N PRO A 198 11.44 -14.09 -1.39
CA PRO A 198 12.37 -13.99 -0.27
C PRO A 198 13.63 -14.82 -0.53
N TRP A 199 14.80 -14.23 -0.38
CA TRP A 199 16.08 -14.88 -0.59
C TRP A 199 17.03 -14.60 0.58
N LEU A 200 17.95 -15.53 0.81
CA LEU A 200 18.96 -15.43 1.85
C LEU A 200 20.27 -14.89 1.25
N SER A 201 20.89 -13.92 1.90
CA SER A 201 22.26 -13.56 1.58
C SER A 201 23.22 -14.68 1.98
N PRO A 202 24.46 -14.74 1.45
CA PRO A 202 25.46 -15.73 1.86
C PRO A 202 25.69 -15.76 3.37
N ASP A 203 25.71 -14.59 4.04
CA ASP A 203 25.85 -14.51 5.49
C ASP A 203 24.64 -15.10 6.21
N GLN A 204 23.44 -14.88 5.70
CA GLN A 204 22.20 -15.46 6.24
C GLN A 204 22.12 -16.96 6.01
N GLU A 205 22.63 -17.48 4.88
CA GLU A 205 22.75 -18.92 4.63
C GLU A 205 23.70 -19.59 5.63
N MET A 206 24.80 -18.91 5.99
CA MET A 206 25.68 -19.39 7.07
C MET A 206 24.95 -19.45 8.42
N VAL A 207 24.08 -18.47 8.71
CA VAL A 207 23.26 -18.49 9.94
C VAL A 207 22.28 -19.65 9.91
N VAL A 208 21.61 -19.93 8.78
CA VAL A 208 20.73 -21.10 8.61
C VAL A 208 21.52 -22.39 8.92
N SER A 209 22.70 -22.55 8.33
CA SER A 209 23.55 -23.73 8.55
C SER A 209 23.94 -23.90 10.02
N ARG A 210 24.25 -22.81 10.72
CA ARG A 210 24.55 -22.82 12.17
C ARG A 210 23.32 -23.18 13.00
N ILE A 211 22.15 -22.69 12.62
CA ILE A 211 20.88 -23.03 13.26
C ILE A 211 20.64 -24.55 13.14
N LEU A 212 20.68 -25.09 11.92
CA LEU A 212 20.46 -26.51 11.69
C LEU A 212 21.45 -27.39 12.47
N LYS A 213 22.73 -27.04 12.44
CA LYS A 213 23.75 -27.72 13.23
C LYS A 213 23.47 -27.73 14.73
N LEU A 214 23.03 -26.58 15.29
CA LEU A 214 22.64 -26.48 16.68
C LEU A 214 21.43 -27.39 17.03
N PHE A 215 20.50 -27.55 16.10
CA PHE A 215 19.37 -28.48 16.28
C PHE A 215 19.82 -29.92 16.31
N GLU A 216 20.76 -30.33 15.46
CA GLU A 216 21.35 -31.68 15.46
C GLU A 216 22.09 -31.96 16.78
N GLU A 217 22.93 -31.01 17.24
CA GLU A 217 23.74 -31.15 18.47
C GLU A 217 22.88 -31.23 19.75
N ARG A 218 21.69 -30.60 19.73
CA ARG A 218 20.82 -30.51 20.90
C ARG A 218 19.67 -31.52 20.95
N GLN A 219 19.62 -32.44 20.03
CA GLN A 219 18.62 -33.49 20.12
C GLN A 219 18.78 -34.33 21.42
N PRO A 220 17.68 -34.72 22.09
CA PRO A 220 16.25 -34.53 21.72
C PRO A 220 15.67 -33.17 22.18
N ASN A 221 16.40 -32.32 22.82
CA ASN A 221 15.91 -31.08 23.44
C ASN A 221 16.35 -29.84 22.64
N PRO A 222 15.63 -29.46 21.56
CA PRO A 222 15.98 -28.36 20.69
C PRO A 222 15.91 -27.00 21.41
N PRO A 223 16.60 -25.94 20.89
CA PRO A 223 16.60 -24.64 21.52
C PRO A 223 15.23 -23.96 21.39
N THR A 224 14.91 -23.13 22.38
CA THR A 224 13.85 -22.14 22.26
C THR A 224 14.30 -20.99 21.38
N ARG A 225 13.35 -20.18 20.87
CA ARG A 225 13.65 -18.97 20.10
C ARG A 225 14.58 -18.02 20.87
N GLY A 226 14.36 -17.82 22.16
CA GLY A 226 15.21 -16.99 23.01
C GLY A 226 16.62 -17.55 23.18
N GLU A 227 16.76 -18.85 23.40
CA GLU A 227 18.07 -19.52 23.49
C GLU A 227 18.83 -19.46 22.15
N LEU A 228 18.09 -19.57 21.02
CA LEU A 228 18.66 -19.44 19.68
C LEU A 228 19.18 -18.04 19.43
N ALA A 229 18.39 -17.01 19.74
CA ALA A 229 18.78 -15.60 19.60
C ALA A 229 19.99 -15.23 20.44
N ALA A 230 20.08 -15.78 21.65
CA ALA A 230 21.23 -15.56 22.54
C ALA A 230 22.54 -16.21 22.04
N GLN A 231 22.46 -17.34 21.32
CA GLN A 231 23.63 -18.09 20.84
C GLN A 231 24.08 -17.70 19.44
N ILE A 232 23.15 -17.33 18.59
CA ILE A 232 23.42 -16.98 17.19
C ILE A 232 22.83 -15.59 16.91
N PRO A 233 23.64 -14.52 16.95
CA PRO A 233 23.18 -13.18 16.59
C PRO A 233 22.55 -13.15 15.21
N GLY A 234 21.42 -12.43 15.04
CA GLY A 234 20.68 -12.34 13.80
C GLY A 234 19.79 -13.55 13.47
N SER A 235 19.78 -14.60 14.32
CA SER A 235 18.98 -15.80 14.08
C SER A 235 17.47 -15.60 14.19
N GLU A 236 16.99 -14.56 14.86
CA GLU A 236 15.55 -14.37 15.12
C GLU A 236 14.75 -14.17 13.83
N GLU A 237 15.20 -13.28 12.96
CA GLU A 237 14.55 -13.03 11.65
C GLU A 237 14.65 -14.26 10.75
N ILE A 238 15.81 -14.92 10.75
CA ILE A 238 16.05 -16.13 9.96
C ILE A 238 15.20 -17.29 10.46
N ALA A 239 15.06 -17.49 11.78
CA ALA A 239 14.15 -18.51 12.33
C ALA A 239 12.70 -18.24 11.93
N ARG A 240 12.24 -16.98 11.96
CA ARG A 240 10.90 -16.62 11.45
C ARG A 240 10.76 -16.94 9.94
N PHE A 241 11.78 -16.64 9.16
CA PHE A 241 11.83 -17.02 7.74
C PHE A 241 11.77 -18.53 7.57
N MET A 242 12.58 -19.32 8.29
CA MET A 242 12.58 -20.78 8.23
C MET A 242 11.22 -21.37 8.63
N CYS A 243 10.50 -20.78 9.61
CA CYS A 243 9.14 -21.16 9.95
C CYS A 243 8.16 -20.89 8.80
N ARG A 244 8.25 -19.72 8.15
CA ARG A 244 7.43 -19.39 6.97
C ARG A 244 7.68 -20.31 5.78
N GLN A 245 8.93 -20.74 5.60
CA GLN A 245 9.31 -21.69 4.55
C GLN A 245 9.02 -23.17 4.92
N ASN A 246 8.31 -23.40 6.02
CA ASN A 246 8.02 -24.75 6.53
C ASN A 246 9.27 -25.61 6.83
N MET A 247 10.43 -24.99 7.04
CA MET A 247 11.64 -25.70 7.49
C MET A 247 11.59 -25.95 8.99
N LEU A 248 11.10 -24.99 9.76
CA LEU A 248 10.89 -25.10 11.21
C LEU A 248 9.40 -24.99 11.54
N ILE A 249 9.03 -25.52 12.70
CA ILE A 249 7.74 -25.30 13.35
C ILE A 249 7.97 -24.76 14.75
N GLU A 250 7.19 -23.78 15.13
CA GLU A 250 7.20 -23.23 16.50
C GLU A 250 6.08 -23.85 17.32
N LEU A 251 6.45 -24.45 18.43
CA LEU A 251 5.55 -24.96 19.45
C LEU A 251 5.24 -23.86 20.49
N PRO A 252 4.23 -24.01 21.35
CA PRO A 252 4.04 -23.17 22.52
C PRO A 252 5.34 -22.97 23.32
N GLU A 253 5.44 -21.85 24.03
CA GLU A 253 6.63 -21.44 24.80
C GLU A 253 7.88 -21.12 23.92
N GLY A 254 7.68 -20.92 22.60
CA GLY A 254 8.74 -20.53 21.69
C GLY A 254 9.75 -21.64 21.37
N ILE A 255 9.40 -22.90 21.61
CA ILE A 255 10.23 -24.04 21.24
C ILE A 255 10.20 -24.22 19.72
N LEU A 256 11.38 -24.33 19.12
CA LEU A 256 11.50 -24.55 17.68
C LEU A 256 11.89 -25.99 17.39
N LEU A 257 11.25 -26.59 16.39
CA LEU A 257 11.57 -27.94 15.89
C LEU A 257 11.75 -27.89 14.37
N GLU A 258 12.63 -28.73 13.84
CA GLU A 258 12.63 -28.99 12.41
C GLU A 258 11.31 -29.63 11.98
N ARG A 259 10.73 -29.13 10.88
CA ARG A 259 9.45 -29.62 10.37
C ARG A 259 9.47 -31.12 10.09
N LYS A 260 10.56 -31.62 9.51
CA LYS A 260 10.74 -33.04 9.23
C LYS A 260 10.73 -33.88 10.54
N HIS A 261 11.44 -33.40 11.55
CA HIS A 261 11.50 -34.09 12.85
C HIS A 261 10.12 -34.11 13.54
N TYR A 262 9.42 -32.95 13.53
CA TYR A 262 8.05 -32.87 14.05
C TYR A 262 7.09 -33.85 13.35
N GLN A 263 7.15 -33.95 12.01
CA GLN A 263 6.29 -34.89 11.27
C GLN A 263 6.58 -36.34 11.61
N ASN A 264 7.84 -36.72 11.81
CA ASN A 264 8.22 -38.06 12.25
C ASN A 264 7.63 -38.36 13.63
N ILE A 265 7.80 -37.45 14.60
CA ILE A 265 7.23 -37.58 15.95
C ILE A 265 5.71 -37.74 15.89
N LYS A 266 5.05 -36.87 15.10
CA LYS A 266 3.58 -36.94 14.91
C LYS A 266 3.15 -38.29 14.37
N THR A 267 3.82 -38.84 13.38
CA THR A 267 3.53 -40.14 12.80
C THR A 267 3.72 -41.27 13.81
N GLU A 268 4.80 -41.25 14.57
CA GLU A 268 5.07 -42.25 15.60
C GLU A 268 4.02 -42.22 16.74
N ILE A 269 3.62 -41.01 17.19
CA ILE A 269 2.56 -40.84 18.18
C ILE A 269 1.22 -41.40 17.65
N ILE A 270 0.86 -41.12 16.40
CA ILE A 270 -0.35 -41.66 15.78
C ILE A 270 -0.31 -43.18 15.72
N ASN A 271 0.81 -43.76 15.29
CA ASN A 271 0.98 -45.22 15.23
C ASN A 271 0.89 -45.86 16.61
N PHE A 272 1.52 -45.27 17.62
CA PHE A 272 1.43 -45.72 19.00
C PHE A 272 -0.02 -45.68 19.51
N LEU A 273 -0.74 -44.59 19.25
CA LEU A 273 -2.15 -44.45 19.65
C LEU A 273 -3.06 -45.45 18.96
N ARG A 274 -2.82 -45.77 17.70
CA ARG A 274 -3.58 -46.79 16.96
C ARG A 274 -3.39 -48.20 17.57
N SER A 275 -2.18 -48.50 18.05
CA SER A 275 -1.86 -49.79 18.63
C SER A 275 -2.26 -49.90 20.12
N ASN A 276 -2.22 -48.83 20.90
CA ASN A 276 -2.37 -48.86 22.35
C ASN A 276 -3.60 -48.07 22.85
N GLY A 277 -4.34 -47.38 21.97
CA GLY A 277 -5.55 -46.61 22.31
C GLY A 277 -5.28 -45.27 23.00
N SER A 278 -4.26 -45.16 23.81
CA SER A 278 -3.93 -43.93 24.54
C SER A 278 -2.43 -43.77 24.77
N ILE A 279 -1.98 -42.52 25.04
CA ILE A 279 -0.59 -42.22 25.38
C ILE A 279 -0.51 -41.24 26.56
N SER A 280 0.40 -41.50 27.49
CA SER A 280 0.73 -40.64 28.63
C SER A 280 2.01 -39.83 28.38
N ILE A 281 2.23 -38.76 29.17
CA ILE A 281 3.49 -37.98 29.13
C ILE A 281 4.71 -38.89 29.40
N GLN A 282 4.58 -39.88 30.29
CA GLN A 282 5.68 -40.79 30.59
C GLN A 282 6.03 -41.68 29.39
N GLN A 283 5.03 -42.19 28.66
CA GLN A 283 5.25 -42.96 27.45
C GLN A 283 5.87 -42.15 26.32
N VAL A 284 5.45 -40.87 26.13
CA VAL A 284 6.11 -39.96 25.18
C VAL A 284 7.57 -39.75 25.55
N ARG A 285 7.87 -39.60 26.84
CA ARG A 285 9.28 -39.49 27.32
C ARG A 285 10.10 -40.73 27.00
N GLN A 286 9.51 -41.90 27.15
CA GLN A 286 10.20 -43.18 26.85
C GLN A 286 10.46 -43.33 25.34
N LEU A 287 9.53 -42.92 24.50
CA LEU A 287 9.65 -43.04 23.05
C LEU A 287 10.70 -42.07 22.46
N PHE A 288 10.74 -40.82 22.92
CA PHE A 288 11.52 -39.75 22.26
C PHE A 288 12.65 -39.18 23.12
N GLY A 289 12.74 -39.52 24.42
CA GLY A 289 13.77 -38.98 25.29
C GLY A 289 13.61 -37.50 25.68
N PHE A 290 12.49 -36.85 25.30
CA PHE A 290 12.23 -35.47 25.64
C PHE A 290 12.09 -35.21 27.13
N SER A 291 12.53 -34.06 27.62
CA SER A 291 12.16 -33.58 28.94
C SER A 291 10.69 -33.07 28.94
N ARG A 292 10.08 -33.00 30.14
CA ARG A 292 8.69 -32.54 30.30
C ARG A 292 8.45 -31.15 29.69
N LYS A 293 9.46 -30.26 29.72
CA LYS A 293 9.43 -28.93 29.11
C LYS A 293 9.05 -28.98 27.62
N TYR A 294 9.45 -30.03 26.90
CA TYR A 294 9.19 -30.17 25.46
C TYR A 294 7.95 -30.99 25.14
N ILE A 295 7.64 -32.00 26.00
CA ILE A 295 6.51 -32.92 25.77
C ILE A 295 5.18 -32.16 25.82
N VAL A 296 5.00 -31.30 26.83
CA VAL A 296 3.72 -30.60 27.02
C VAL A 296 3.40 -29.69 25.83
N PRO A 297 4.31 -28.78 25.37
CA PRO A 297 4.10 -27.98 24.19
C PRO A 297 3.89 -28.79 22.90
N LEU A 298 4.61 -29.90 22.74
CA LEU A 298 4.44 -30.81 21.61
C LEU A 298 3.03 -31.40 21.55
N LEU A 299 2.55 -31.95 22.69
CA LEU A 299 1.20 -32.52 22.78
C LEU A 299 0.14 -31.43 22.60
N SER A 300 0.33 -30.24 23.17
CA SER A 300 -0.56 -29.09 22.96
C SER A 300 -0.66 -28.70 21.48
N LYS A 301 0.43 -28.77 20.75
CA LYS A 301 0.42 -28.51 19.30
C LYS A 301 -0.36 -29.56 18.52
N LEU A 302 -0.22 -30.83 18.88
CA LEU A 302 -1.00 -31.91 18.28
C LEU A 302 -2.50 -31.82 18.64
N GLU A 303 -2.84 -31.32 19.83
CA GLU A 303 -4.22 -31.02 20.25
C GLU A 303 -4.80 -29.86 19.44
N GLU A 304 -4.04 -28.79 19.23
CA GLU A 304 -4.39 -27.63 18.35
C GLU A 304 -4.66 -28.08 16.91
N GLU A 305 -3.80 -28.96 16.38
CA GLU A 305 -3.97 -29.57 15.06
C GLU A 305 -5.11 -30.62 14.99
N LYS A 306 -5.84 -30.83 16.09
CA LYS A 306 -6.92 -31.82 16.22
C LYS A 306 -6.50 -33.25 15.85
N VAL A 307 -5.25 -33.61 16.08
CA VAL A 307 -4.73 -34.97 15.88
C VAL A 307 -5.04 -35.83 17.08
N ILE A 308 -4.90 -35.25 18.27
CA ILE A 308 -5.17 -35.91 19.55
C ILE A 308 -6.08 -35.04 20.41
N ARG A 309 -6.73 -35.65 21.40
CA ARG A 309 -7.47 -34.92 22.44
C ARG A 309 -7.04 -35.39 23.81
N ARG A 310 -7.06 -34.50 24.78
CA ARG A 310 -6.73 -34.76 26.16
C ARG A 310 -7.92 -35.43 26.89
N GLN A 311 -7.64 -36.48 27.63
CA GLN A 311 -8.58 -37.14 28.55
C GLN A 311 -7.89 -37.36 29.91
N GLY A 312 -8.03 -36.44 30.85
CA GLY A 312 -7.30 -36.47 32.13
C GLY A 312 -5.78 -36.39 31.91
N ASP A 313 -5.07 -37.44 32.32
CA ASP A 313 -3.60 -37.52 32.19
C ASP A 313 -3.11 -38.21 30.91
N ILE A 314 -4.03 -38.74 30.12
CA ILE A 314 -3.73 -39.40 28.84
C ILE A 314 -4.22 -38.59 27.66
N ARG A 315 -3.77 -38.95 26.45
CA ARG A 315 -4.23 -38.45 25.15
C ARG A 315 -4.72 -39.63 24.31
N VAL A 316 -5.73 -39.37 23.51
CA VAL A 316 -6.31 -40.34 22.59
C VAL A 316 -6.39 -39.72 21.19
N LEU A 317 -6.42 -40.56 20.16
CA LEU A 317 -6.56 -40.09 18.78
C LEU A 317 -7.94 -39.43 18.58
N VAL A 318 -7.99 -38.35 17.83
CA VAL A 318 -9.26 -37.78 17.37
C VAL A 318 -9.71 -38.60 16.16
N GLU A 319 -10.83 -39.30 16.29
CA GLU A 319 -11.44 -39.98 15.15
C GLU A 319 -11.95 -38.93 14.17
N THR A 320 -11.32 -38.83 13.02
CA THR A 320 -11.87 -38.10 11.88
C THR A 320 -13.01 -38.95 11.32
N HIS A 321 -14.24 -38.56 11.60
CA HIS A 321 -15.36 -39.08 10.81
C HIS A 321 -15.16 -38.57 9.37
N ASN A 322 -14.81 -39.50 8.47
CA ASN A 322 -14.90 -39.26 7.02
C ASN A 322 -16.36 -39.11 6.62
#